data_230a99b88a14eb9826542e727bc36fcf
#
_entry.id   230a99b88a14eb9826542e727bc36fcf
#
_cell.length_a   1.000
_cell.length_b   1.000
_cell.length_c   1.000
_cell.angle_alpha   90.00
_cell.angle_beta   90.00
_cell.angle_gamma   90.00
#
_symmetry.space_group_name_H-M   'P 1'
#
loop_
_entity.id
_entity.type
_entity.pdbx_description
1 polymer ?
#
loop_
_entity_poly.entity_id
_entity_poly.type
_entity_poly.pdbx_seq_one_letter_code
_entity_poly.pdbx_strand_id
1 'polypeptide(L)'
;MKKIFIDANVLFTAAYSPSGKAAFVIENMGHLIITSDYAAEEARRNLSVKKIEALPILEKLLSQIKIVSSVQGDACPIDLPEKDKPIFLSALRASATHLLTGDLKDFGPHMNKPDKCAGIIIQTVADFLAAI
;
A
#
# COMPACT_ATOMS: atom_id res chain seq x y z
N MET A 1 -9.16 -15.25 -4.94
CA MET A 1 -9.70 -13.89 -4.69
C MET A 1 -8.55 -12.94 -4.39
N LYS A 2 -8.58 -11.76 -5.00
CA LYS A 2 -7.53 -10.76 -4.76
C LYS A 2 -7.75 -10.05 -3.42
N LYS A 3 -6.65 -9.88 -2.68
CA LYS A 3 -6.56 -9.00 -1.51
C LYS A 3 -5.37 -8.11 -1.76
N ILE A 4 -5.61 -6.83 -1.88
CA ILE A 4 -4.60 -5.87 -2.36
C ILE A 4 -4.22 -4.95 -1.21
N PHE A 5 -3.00 -5.13 -0.71
CA PHE A 5 -2.47 -4.24 0.33
C PHE A 5 -1.80 -3.05 -0.35
N ILE A 6 -2.07 -1.85 0.13
CA ILE A 6 -1.45 -0.64 -0.43
C ILE A 6 -0.58 0.05 0.61
N ASP A 7 0.60 0.46 0.15
CA ASP A 7 1.59 1.18 0.94
C ASP A 7 1.20 2.65 1.13
N ALA A 8 1.83 3.30 2.09
CA ALA A 8 1.57 4.71 2.42
C ALA A 8 1.76 5.65 1.23
N ASN A 9 2.77 5.40 0.38
CA ASN A 9 3.01 6.25 -0.78
C ASN A 9 1.89 6.13 -1.82
N VAL A 10 1.23 4.98 -1.93
CA VAL A 10 0.06 4.82 -2.81
C VAL A 10 -1.12 5.61 -2.27
N LEU A 11 -1.36 5.55 -0.96
CA LEU A 11 -2.40 6.35 -0.30
C LEU A 11 -2.14 7.85 -0.50
N PHE A 12 -0.89 8.26 -0.28
CA PHE A 12 -0.48 9.65 -0.47
C PHE A 12 -0.77 10.11 -1.90
N THR A 13 -0.32 9.34 -2.89
CA THR A 13 -0.50 9.68 -4.29
C THR A 13 -1.97 9.74 -4.68
N ALA A 14 -2.79 8.82 -4.17
CA ALA A 14 -4.23 8.81 -4.44
C ALA A 14 -4.92 10.09 -3.95
N ALA A 15 -4.56 10.57 -2.76
CA ALA A 15 -5.14 11.78 -2.21
C ALA A 15 -4.54 13.04 -2.84
N TYR A 16 -3.26 13.02 -3.13
CA TYR A 16 -2.55 14.15 -3.75
C TYR A 16 -3.03 14.39 -5.19
N SER A 17 -3.29 13.32 -5.93
CA SER A 17 -3.72 13.36 -7.33
C SER A 17 -4.98 12.51 -7.52
N PRO A 18 -6.16 13.02 -7.10
CA PRO A 18 -7.38 12.21 -7.06
C PRO A 18 -7.91 11.79 -8.43
N SER A 19 -7.39 12.34 -9.52
CA SER A 19 -7.74 11.89 -10.87
C SER A 19 -6.77 10.86 -11.44
N GLY A 20 -5.77 10.45 -10.66
CA GLY A 20 -4.73 9.53 -11.10
C GLY A 20 -5.07 8.06 -10.89
N LYS A 21 -4.13 7.19 -11.26
CA LYS A 21 -4.31 5.74 -11.24
C LYS A 21 -4.48 5.17 -9.82
N ALA A 22 -3.76 5.71 -8.83
CA ALA A 22 -3.86 5.22 -7.46
C ALA A 22 -5.28 5.44 -6.90
N ALA A 23 -5.85 6.63 -7.11
CA ALA A 23 -7.22 6.92 -6.70
C ALA A 23 -8.22 6.05 -7.45
N PHE A 24 -7.99 5.82 -8.74
CA PHE A 24 -8.84 4.95 -9.56
C PHE A 24 -8.94 3.54 -8.96
N VAL A 25 -7.82 2.95 -8.56
CA VAL A 25 -7.80 1.62 -7.95
C VAL A 25 -8.63 1.59 -6.68
N ILE A 26 -8.43 2.55 -5.79
CA ILE A 26 -9.15 2.61 -4.53
C ILE A 26 -10.66 2.80 -4.76
N GLU A 27 -11.03 3.71 -5.63
CA GLU A 27 -12.44 4.03 -5.87
C GLU A 27 -13.19 2.89 -6.53
N ASN A 28 -12.53 2.12 -7.41
CA ASN A 28 -13.18 1.07 -8.17
C ASN A 28 -13.03 -0.33 -7.55
N MET A 29 -12.00 -0.54 -6.73
CA MET A 29 -11.69 -1.84 -6.16
C MET A 29 -11.57 -1.80 -4.63
N GLY A 30 -12.14 -0.79 -3.98
CA GLY A 30 -11.99 -0.57 -2.54
C GLY A 30 -12.35 -1.77 -1.68
N HIS A 31 -13.34 -2.55 -2.10
CA HIS A 31 -13.76 -3.77 -1.38
C HIS A 31 -12.68 -4.85 -1.34
N LEU A 32 -11.66 -4.77 -2.20
CA LEU A 32 -10.51 -5.69 -2.24
C LEU A 32 -9.25 -5.09 -1.62
N ILE A 33 -9.30 -3.80 -1.24
CA ILE A 33 -8.12 -3.05 -0.80
C ILE A 33 -7.99 -3.13 0.72
N ILE A 34 -6.76 -3.34 1.17
CA ILE A 34 -6.39 -3.36 2.59
C ILE A 34 -5.20 -2.42 2.78
N THR A 35 -5.16 -1.73 3.89
CA THR A 35 -3.95 -1.05 4.34
C THR A 35 -3.82 -1.22 5.85
N SER A 36 -2.71 -0.77 6.43
CA SER A 36 -2.53 -0.81 7.87
C SER A 36 -2.68 0.58 8.48
N ASP A 37 -2.91 0.62 9.80
CA ASP A 37 -2.92 1.87 10.56
C ASP A 37 -1.58 2.59 10.44
N TYR A 38 -0.48 1.85 10.41
CA TYR A 38 0.88 2.39 10.21
C TYR A 38 0.99 3.13 8.87
N ALA A 39 0.54 2.49 7.78
CA ALA A 39 0.58 3.11 6.45
C ALA A 39 -0.35 4.32 6.36
N ALA A 40 -1.55 4.21 6.91
CA ALA A 40 -2.51 5.32 6.90
C ALA A 40 -1.96 6.54 7.66
N GLU A 41 -1.33 6.31 8.82
CA GLU A 41 -0.75 7.39 9.62
C GLU A 41 0.43 8.05 8.91
N GLU A 42 1.28 7.28 8.24
CA GLU A 42 2.37 7.85 7.47
C GLU A 42 1.86 8.72 6.33
N ALA A 43 0.82 8.28 5.63
CA ALA A 43 0.20 9.06 4.57
C ALA A 43 -0.39 10.37 5.12
N ARG A 44 -1.07 10.32 6.28
CA ARG A 44 -1.60 11.51 6.93
C ARG A 44 -0.51 12.52 7.27
N ARG A 45 0.59 12.05 7.86
CA ARG A 45 1.73 12.93 8.21
C ARG A 45 2.32 13.59 6.98
N ASN A 46 2.53 12.83 5.93
CA ASN A 46 3.15 13.35 4.70
C ASN A 46 2.24 14.37 4.02
N LEU A 47 0.93 14.14 3.97
CA LEU A 47 -0.02 15.09 3.40
C LEU A 47 -0.14 16.36 4.25
N SER A 48 -0.09 16.24 5.57
CA SER A 48 -0.17 17.40 6.45
C SER A 48 0.97 18.40 6.23
N VAL A 49 2.10 17.92 5.73
CA VAL A 49 3.26 18.74 5.39
C VAL A 49 3.20 19.22 3.93
N LYS A 50 2.87 18.33 3.00
CA LYS A 50 3.00 18.61 1.57
C LYS A 50 1.75 19.16 0.91
N LYS A 51 0.56 18.79 1.38
CA LYS A 51 -0.71 19.24 0.81
C LYS A 51 -1.82 19.00 1.82
N ILE A 52 -1.90 19.87 2.82
CA ILE A 52 -2.84 19.69 3.94
C ILE A 52 -4.31 19.63 3.47
N GLU A 53 -4.66 20.36 2.42
CA GLU A 53 -6.02 20.36 1.88
C GLU A 53 -6.44 19.03 1.26
N ALA A 54 -5.50 18.11 1.07
CA ALA A 54 -5.81 16.75 0.59
C ALA A 54 -6.18 15.78 1.71
N LEU A 55 -6.04 16.16 2.98
CA LEU A 55 -6.40 15.27 4.10
C LEU A 55 -7.85 14.80 4.06
N PRO A 56 -8.86 15.65 3.80
CA PRO A 56 -10.23 15.16 3.66
C PRO A 56 -10.42 14.15 2.54
N ILE A 57 -9.67 14.29 1.45
CA ILE A 57 -9.70 13.33 0.35
C ILE A 57 -9.14 11.99 0.82
N LEU A 58 -8.03 12.00 1.54
CA LEU A 58 -7.45 10.78 2.10
C LEU A 58 -8.44 10.07 3.02
N GLU A 59 -9.08 10.81 3.94
CA GLU A 59 -10.03 10.20 4.88
C GLU A 59 -11.22 9.56 4.13
N LYS A 60 -11.68 10.20 3.06
CA LYS A 60 -12.75 9.63 2.23
C LYS A 60 -12.29 8.33 1.56
N LEU A 61 -11.08 8.30 1.02
CA LEU A 61 -10.52 7.09 0.42
C LEU A 61 -10.37 5.98 1.45
N LEU A 62 -9.85 6.30 2.64
CA LEU A 62 -9.69 5.32 3.72
C LEU A 62 -11.02 4.72 4.17
N SER A 63 -12.11 5.48 4.08
CA SER A 63 -13.45 4.98 4.44
C SER A 63 -13.96 3.89 3.50
N GLN A 64 -13.35 3.73 2.33
CA GLN A 64 -13.77 2.78 1.31
C GLN A 64 -12.99 1.47 1.36
N ILE A 65 -11.98 1.37 2.22
CA ILE A 65 -11.06 0.23 2.28
C ILE A 65 -10.98 -0.32 3.71
N LYS A 66 -10.39 -1.50 3.84
CA LYS A 66 -10.17 -2.12 5.14
C LYS A 66 -8.85 -1.67 5.73
N ILE A 67 -8.87 -1.26 6.99
CA ILE A 67 -7.66 -0.89 7.72
C ILE A 67 -7.42 -1.94 8.79
N VAL A 68 -6.22 -2.55 8.78
CA VAL A 68 -5.82 -3.56 9.75
C VAL A 68 -4.74 -3.01 10.68
N SER A 69 -4.58 -3.62 11.84
CA SER A 69 -3.49 -3.31 12.75
C SER A 69 -2.17 -3.73 12.15
N SER A 70 -1.15 -2.88 12.26
CA SER A 70 0.17 -3.19 11.75
C SER A 70 0.86 -4.29 12.54
N VAL A 71 1.74 -5.02 11.87
CA VAL A 71 2.57 -6.06 12.48
C VAL A 71 3.99 -5.54 12.61
N GLN A 72 4.55 -5.60 13.81
CA GLN A 72 5.89 -5.14 14.11
C GLN A 72 6.64 -6.16 14.95
N GLY A 73 7.97 -6.14 14.86
CA GLY A 73 8.82 -6.96 15.70
C GLY A 73 9.03 -8.40 15.25
N ASP A 74 8.32 -8.85 14.23
CA ASP A 74 8.49 -10.21 13.71
C ASP A 74 9.64 -10.27 12.69
N ALA A 75 10.19 -11.47 12.49
CA ALA A 75 11.19 -11.68 11.45
C ALA A 75 10.57 -11.46 10.07
N CYS A 76 11.25 -10.67 9.24
CA CYS A 76 10.79 -10.38 7.90
C CYS A 76 11.48 -11.33 6.90
N PRO A 77 10.71 -12.05 6.05
CA PRO A 77 11.29 -13.04 5.13
C PRO A 77 12.04 -12.44 3.94
N ILE A 78 11.91 -11.13 3.72
CA ILE A 78 12.64 -10.44 2.64
C ILE A 78 13.48 -9.31 3.24
N ASP A 79 14.51 -8.89 2.51
CA ASP A 79 15.41 -7.83 2.97
C ASP A 79 14.79 -6.46 2.71
N LEU A 80 14.43 -5.78 3.78
CA LEU A 80 13.84 -4.43 3.74
C LEU A 80 14.43 -3.57 4.84
N PRO A 81 14.51 -2.23 4.64
CA PRO A 81 14.78 -1.31 5.74
C PRO A 81 13.76 -1.47 6.86
N GLU A 82 14.17 -1.17 8.09
CA GLU A 82 13.31 -1.34 9.27
C GLU A 82 11.95 -0.64 9.13
N LYS A 83 11.92 0.55 8.52
CA LYS A 83 10.69 1.32 8.33
C LYS A 83 9.69 0.66 7.38
N ASP A 84 10.16 -0.23 6.50
CA ASP A 84 9.31 -0.89 5.49
C ASP A 84 8.89 -2.30 5.89
N LYS A 85 9.53 -2.88 6.90
CA LYS A 85 9.16 -4.21 7.38
C LYS A 85 7.71 -4.30 7.86
N PRO A 86 7.18 -3.32 8.63
CA PRO A 86 5.77 -3.37 9.04
C PRO A 86 4.80 -3.40 7.87
N ILE A 87 5.14 -2.77 6.74
CA ILE A 87 4.30 -2.77 5.54
C ILE A 87 4.20 -4.19 4.99
N PHE A 88 5.33 -4.85 4.74
CA PHE A 88 5.34 -6.21 4.20
C PHE A 88 4.72 -7.22 5.17
N LEU A 89 5.08 -7.13 6.45
CA LEU A 89 4.57 -8.06 7.47
C LEU A 89 3.05 -7.92 7.65
N SER A 90 2.53 -6.71 7.57
CA SER A 90 1.08 -6.48 7.67
C SER A 90 0.35 -7.05 6.45
N ALA A 91 0.93 -6.90 5.25
CA ALA A 91 0.38 -7.50 4.04
C ALA A 91 0.37 -9.04 4.15
N LEU A 92 1.47 -9.61 4.63
CA LEU A 92 1.60 -11.05 4.80
C LEU A 92 0.57 -11.59 5.80
N ARG A 93 0.43 -10.94 6.95
CA ARG A 93 -0.54 -11.36 7.99
C ARG A 93 -1.98 -11.23 7.50
N ALA A 94 -2.28 -10.26 6.68
CA ALA A 94 -3.60 -10.07 6.10
C ALA A 94 -3.89 -11.04 4.95
N SER A 95 -2.95 -11.91 4.61
CA SER A 95 -3.04 -12.84 3.48
C SER A 95 -3.24 -12.12 2.15
N ALA A 96 -2.54 -11.00 1.97
CA ALA A 96 -2.62 -10.23 0.74
C ALA A 96 -2.07 -11.03 -0.44
N THR A 97 -2.70 -10.90 -1.59
CA THR A 97 -2.20 -11.46 -2.84
C THR A 97 -1.23 -10.49 -3.51
N HIS A 98 -1.43 -9.20 -3.27
CA HIS A 98 -0.66 -8.12 -3.88
C HIS A 98 -0.26 -7.09 -2.82
N LEU A 99 0.90 -6.48 -3.02
CA LEU A 99 1.34 -5.31 -2.29
C LEU A 99 1.71 -4.25 -3.31
N LEU A 100 0.93 -3.17 -3.36
CA LEU A 100 1.18 -2.07 -4.30
C LEU A 100 1.97 -0.97 -3.62
N THR A 101 3.08 -0.59 -4.24
CA THR A 101 3.96 0.45 -3.71
C THR A 101 4.61 1.22 -4.86
N GLY A 102 4.90 2.50 -4.62
CA GLY A 102 5.68 3.33 -5.53
C GLY A 102 7.16 3.42 -5.14
N ASP A 103 7.56 2.73 -4.07
CA ASP A 103 8.93 2.77 -3.56
C ASP A 103 9.80 1.79 -4.33
N LEU A 104 10.42 2.28 -5.41
CA LEU A 104 11.30 1.48 -6.27
C LEU A 104 12.68 1.26 -5.64
N LYS A 105 13.07 2.10 -4.70
CA LYS A 105 14.37 1.98 -4.04
C LYS A 105 14.40 0.77 -3.11
N ASP A 106 13.43 0.68 -2.21
CA ASP A 106 13.45 -0.35 -1.17
C ASP A 106 12.73 -1.63 -1.60
N PHE A 107 11.62 -1.51 -2.32
CA PHE A 107 10.86 -2.66 -2.82
C PHE A 107 11.23 -3.11 -4.23
N GLY A 108 11.94 -2.27 -5.00
CA GLY A 108 12.31 -2.59 -6.38
C GLY A 108 12.93 -3.97 -6.58
N PRO A 109 13.91 -4.37 -5.74
CA PRO A 109 14.54 -5.70 -5.88
C PRO A 109 13.56 -6.88 -5.71
N HIS A 110 12.40 -6.63 -5.08
CA HIS A 110 11.40 -7.66 -4.76
C HIS A 110 10.20 -7.65 -5.69
N MET A 111 10.14 -6.72 -6.65
CA MET A 111 8.97 -6.57 -7.50
C MET A 111 8.78 -7.73 -8.45
N ASN A 112 7.52 -8.15 -8.58
CA ASN A 112 7.09 -9.21 -9.49
C ASN A 112 7.81 -10.55 -9.26
N LYS A 113 8.13 -10.85 -7.99
CA LYS A 113 8.82 -12.09 -7.59
C LYS A 113 8.07 -12.78 -6.45
N PRO A 114 6.81 -13.24 -6.69
CA PRO A 114 6.01 -13.81 -5.60
C PRO A 114 6.63 -15.07 -4.98
N ASP A 115 7.37 -15.84 -5.75
CA ASP A 115 8.07 -17.04 -5.25
C ASP A 115 9.14 -16.70 -4.20
N LYS A 116 9.63 -15.46 -4.17
CA LYS A 116 10.62 -14.99 -3.20
C LYS A 116 10.02 -14.08 -2.13
N CYS A 117 8.73 -13.80 -2.22
CA CYS A 117 8.03 -12.87 -1.33
C CYS A 117 6.82 -13.54 -0.67
N ALA A 118 6.95 -14.79 -0.27
CA ALA A 118 5.91 -15.57 0.42
C ALA A 118 4.57 -15.59 -0.35
N GLY A 119 4.65 -15.55 -1.68
CA GLY A 119 3.47 -15.60 -2.53
C GLY A 119 2.86 -14.24 -2.86
N ILE A 120 3.35 -13.16 -2.26
CA ILE A 120 2.82 -11.81 -2.49
C ILE A 120 3.46 -11.22 -3.75
N ILE A 121 2.62 -10.72 -4.65
CA ILE A 121 3.10 -10.00 -5.83
C ILE A 121 3.27 -8.54 -5.46
N ILE A 122 4.52 -8.08 -5.35
CA ILE A 122 4.84 -6.69 -5.08
C ILE A 122 4.93 -5.98 -6.42
N GLN A 123 4.11 -4.94 -6.62
CA GLN A 123 4.00 -4.24 -7.91
C GLN A 123 3.75 -2.76 -7.72
N THR A 124 4.00 -2.00 -8.78
CA THR A 124 3.49 -0.63 -8.88
C THR A 124 1.99 -0.68 -9.22
N VAL A 125 1.30 0.44 -8.98
CA VAL A 125 -0.10 0.60 -9.40
C VAL A 125 -0.22 0.41 -10.92
N ALA A 126 0.72 0.99 -11.67
CA ALA A 126 0.70 0.88 -13.14
C ALA A 126 0.81 -0.57 -13.60
N ASP A 127 1.73 -1.34 -13.04
CA ASP A 127 1.89 -2.76 -13.37
C ASP A 127 0.65 -3.58 -13.00
N PHE A 128 0.07 -3.28 -11.85
CA PHE A 128 -1.15 -3.95 -11.41
C PHE A 128 -2.30 -3.71 -12.40
N LEU A 129 -2.51 -2.47 -12.80
CA LEU A 129 -3.59 -2.12 -13.74
C LEU A 129 -3.36 -2.72 -15.12
N ALA A 130 -2.11 -2.82 -15.56
CA ALA A 130 -1.78 -3.42 -16.85
C ALA A 130 -2.04 -4.93 -16.88
N ALA A 131 -2.07 -5.58 -15.73
CA ALA A 131 -2.21 -7.04 -15.61
C ALA A 131 -3.65 -7.51 -15.41
N ILE A 132 -4.59 -6.60 -15.16
CA ILE A 132 -6.01 -6.99 -14.92
C ILE A 132 -6.89 -6.90 -16.15
#